data_18e9cbe600064ef4ce03e19960f03535
#
_entry.id   18e9cbe600064ef4ce03e19960f03535
#
_cell.length_a   1.000
_cell.length_b   1.000
_cell.length_c   1.000
_cell.angle_alpha   90.00
_cell.angle_beta   90.00
_cell.angle_gamma   90.00
#
_symmetry.space_group_name_H-M   'P 1'
#
loop_
_entity.id
_entity.type
_entity.pdbx_description
1 polymer ?
#
loop_
_entity_poly.entity_id
_entity_poly.type
_entity_poly.pdbx_seq_one_letter_code
_entity_poly.pdbx_strand_id
1 'polypeptide(L)'
;MIAMLFYFIVKLILFFVSHMLGIYRPLYSPTNAVMAGIFVTALVYTLWMLRVGLPERPLDIQIDNSTVVIGETKASSLLADGFEFYGKDADSEIVNKRNSQLHYGELVELLRDGKSYGFMSITPTFKNSDKLENCTITYYEIPGDSEVLSQVKFNDTALSSLSIQDFENSDLADIFSLKPYNYHQYKRSPLYTLKLQTVGYSLWKSYSIEADFFENNSVHHYGVRAQHTIWE
;
A
#
# COMPACT_ATOMS: atom_id res chain seq x y z
N MET A 1 19.81 -21.32 14.19
CA MET A 1 19.51 -22.09 12.99
C MET A 1 19.80 -21.29 11.71
N ILE A 2 19.28 -20.10 11.53
CA ILE A 2 19.50 -19.24 10.32
C ILE A 2 20.99 -18.90 10.11
N ALA A 3 21.72 -18.54 11.15
CA ALA A 3 23.15 -18.24 11.06
C ALA A 3 24.01 -19.45 10.62
N MET A 4 23.65 -20.67 11.01
CA MET A 4 24.31 -21.89 10.57
C MET A 4 24.05 -22.18 9.09
N LEU A 5 22.81 -21.98 8.63
CA LEU A 5 22.45 -22.16 7.23
C LEU A 5 23.21 -21.16 6.35
N PHE A 6 23.28 -19.90 6.80
CA PHE A 6 24.03 -18.85 6.11
C PHE A 6 25.52 -19.15 6.02
N TYR A 7 26.13 -19.62 7.10
CA TYR A 7 27.53 -20.04 7.11
C TYR A 7 27.80 -21.21 6.13
N PHE A 8 26.88 -22.16 6.05
CA PHE A 8 27.00 -23.30 5.11
C PHE A 8 26.91 -22.83 3.65
N ILE A 9 25.97 -21.93 3.33
CA ILE A 9 25.78 -21.36 1.99
C ILE A 9 27.03 -20.58 1.57
N VAL A 10 27.57 -19.73 2.44
CA VAL A 10 28.79 -18.96 2.16
C VAL A 10 29.98 -19.90 1.92
N LYS A 11 30.16 -20.93 2.73
CA LYS A 11 31.21 -21.95 2.51
C LYS A 11 31.05 -22.66 1.18
N LEU A 12 29.84 -23.02 0.79
CA LEU A 12 29.57 -23.71 -0.47
C LEU A 12 29.92 -22.83 -1.66
N ILE A 13 29.54 -21.57 -1.63
CA ILE A 13 29.84 -20.58 -2.68
C ILE A 13 31.34 -20.36 -2.79
N LEU A 14 32.05 -20.16 -1.67
CA LEU A 14 33.49 -19.99 -1.65
C LEU A 14 34.23 -21.23 -2.17
N PHE A 15 33.74 -22.42 -1.86
CA PHE A 15 34.25 -23.67 -2.40
C PHE A 15 34.13 -23.75 -3.92
N PHE A 16 32.94 -23.45 -4.46
CA PHE A 16 32.73 -23.43 -5.91
C PHE A 16 33.57 -22.37 -6.62
N VAL A 17 33.62 -21.15 -6.09
CA VAL A 17 34.42 -20.05 -6.68
C VAL A 17 35.92 -20.39 -6.65
N SER A 18 36.43 -20.93 -5.56
CA SER A 18 37.85 -21.36 -5.45
C SER A 18 38.18 -22.52 -6.40
N HIS A 19 37.24 -23.42 -6.61
CA HIS A 19 37.41 -24.54 -7.53
C HIS A 19 37.41 -24.07 -9.00
N MET A 20 36.46 -23.17 -9.36
CA MET A 20 36.40 -22.59 -10.70
C MET A 20 37.63 -21.74 -11.06
N LEU A 21 38.18 -21.02 -10.09
CA LEU A 21 39.37 -20.17 -10.29
C LEU A 21 40.70 -20.92 -10.17
N GLY A 22 40.70 -22.26 -9.91
CA GLY A 22 41.91 -23.07 -9.75
C GLY A 22 42.76 -22.66 -8.56
N ILE A 23 42.18 -21.99 -7.56
CA ILE A 23 42.89 -21.52 -6.37
C ILE A 23 42.87 -22.64 -5.32
N TYR A 24 43.91 -23.46 -5.31
CA TYR A 24 44.04 -24.58 -4.38
C TYR A 24 44.50 -24.17 -2.96
N ARG A 25 44.79 -22.92 -2.69
CA ARG A 25 45.13 -22.47 -1.34
C ARG A 25 43.86 -21.91 -0.68
N PRO A 26 43.54 -22.44 0.53
CA PRO A 26 42.38 -21.92 1.24
C PRO A 26 42.61 -20.42 1.54
N LEU A 27 41.78 -19.58 0.95
CA LEU A 27 41.69 -18.12 1.25
C LEU A 27 41.07 -17.90 2.65
N TYR A 28 41.47 -18.76 3.62
CA TYR A 28 40.98 -18.69 4.99
C TYR A 28 41.70 -17.62 5.81
N SER A 29 41.50 -16.38 5.42
CA SER A 29 41.67 -15.29 6.37
C SER A 29 40.28 -14.95 6.91
N PRO A 30 40.11 -14.70 8.22
CA PRO A 30 38.88 -14.25 8.80
C PRO A 30 38.33 -13.00 8.09
N THR A 31 39.23 -12.11 7.64
CA THR A 31 38.91 -10.90 6.87
C THR A 31 38.29 -11.26 5.52
N ASN A 32 38.84 -12.25 4.79
CA ASN A 32 38.27 -12.65 3.50
C ASN A 32 36.89 -13.31 3.65
N ALA A 33 36.68 -14.07 4.73
CA ALA A 33 35.38 -14.65 5.03
C ALA A 33 34.32 -13.58 5.34
N VAL A 34 34.68 -12.55 6.10
CA VAL A 34 33.82 -11.42 6.40
C VAL A 34 33.50 -10.62 5.12
N MET A 35 34.52 -10.31 4.32
CA MET A 35 34.32 -9.58 3.05
C MET A 35 33.43 -10.37 2.08
N ALA A 36 33.67 -11.67 1.93
CA ALA A 36 32.83 -12.53 1.09
C ALA A 36 31.38 -12.57 1.63
N GLY A 37 31.19 -12.62 2.94
CA GLY A 37 29.88 -12.54 3.59
C GLY A 37 29.16 -11.24 3.26
N ILE A 38 29.84 -10.11 3.35
CA ILE A 38 29.30 -8.79 2.99
C ILE A 38 28.89 -8.74 1.52
N PHE A 39 29.77 -9.20 0.60
CA PHE A 39 29.47 -9.22 -0.84
C PHE A 39 28.26 -10.10 -1.18
N VAL A 40 28.18 -11.31 -0.61
CA VAL A 40 27.05 -12.21 -0.83
C VAL A 40 25.76 -11.60 -0.27
N THR A 41 25.80 -11.00 0.92
CA THR A 41 24.64 -10.34 1.50
C THR A 41 24.19 -9.15 0.65
N ALA A 42 25.14 -8.33 0.19
CA ALA A 42 24.85 -7.21 -0.68
C ALA A 42 24.25 -7.65 -2.03
N LEU A 43 24.79 -8.72 -2.62
CA LEU A 43 24.28 -9.30 -3.85
C LEU A 43 22.84 -9.84 -3.67
N VAL A 44 22.61 -10.62 -2.62
CA VAL A 44 21.27 -11.16 -2.30
C VAL A 44 20.29 -10.02 -2.05
N TYR A 45 20.71 -9.01 -1.28
CA TYR A 45 19.88 -7.83 -1.02
C TYR A 45 19.58 -7.05 -2.31
N THR A 46 20.57 -6.85 -3.18
CA THR A 46 20.38 -6.17 -4.47
C THR A 46 19.42 -6.95 -5.36
N LEU A 47 19.59 -8.27 -5.49
CA LEU A 47 18.70 -9.12 -6.27
C LEU A 47 17.28 -9.12 -5.69
N TRP A 48 17.17 -9.09 -4.37
CA TRP A 48 15.89 -8.99 -3.70
C TRP A 48 15.23 -7.64 -3.95
N MET A 49 15.96 -6.53 -3.83
CA MET A 49 15.44 -5.19 -4.13
C MET A 49 15.01 -5.04 -5.60
N LEU A 50 15.74 -5.63 -6.54
CA LEU A 50 15.34 -5.68 -7.95
C LEU A 50 14.03 -6.46 -8.15
N ARG A 51 13.76 -7.45 -7.30
CA ARG A 51 12.57 -8.30 -7.39
C ARG A 51 11.35 -7.68 -6.72
N VAL A 52 11.52 -7.04 -5.57
CA VAL A 52 10.42 -6.46 -4.78
C VAL A 52 10.16 -5.00 -5.11
N GLY A 53 11.10 -4.33 -5.76
CA GLY A 53 11.03 -2.90 -6.03
C GLY A 53 11.30 -2.04 -4.78
N LEU A 54 11.32 -0.74 -4.98
CA LEU A 54 11.38 0.24 -3.90
C LEU A 54 9.97 0.55 -3.40
N PRO A 55 9.79 0.78 -2.08
CA PRO A 55 8.50 1.21 -1.56
C PRO A 55 8.13 2.58 -2.12
N GLU A 56 6.89 2.70 -2.56
CA GLU A 56 6.34 3.98 -2.98
C GLU A 56 5.89 4.82 -1.78
N ARG A 57 5.78 6.12 -1.99
CA ARG A 57 5.26 7.03 -0.98
C ARG A 57 3.77 6.72 -0.73
N PRO A 58 3.33 6.68 0.53
CA PRO A 58 1.91 6.54 0.86
C PRO A 58 1.07 7.66 0.21
N LEU A 59 -0.19 7.33 -0.07
CA LEU A 59 -1.15 8.27 -0.64
C LEU A 59 -1.85 9.02 0.49
N ASP A 60 -1.92 10.33 0.33
CA ASP A 60 -2.59 11.24 1.26
C ASP A 60 -4.01 11.51 0.78
N ILE A 61 -4.99 11.39 1.68
CA ILE A 61 -6.36 11.80 1.46
C ILE A 61 -6.65 12.95 2.42
N GLN A 62 -7.13 14.05 1.89
CA GLN A 62 -7.68 15.11 2.70
C GLN A 62 -9.20 14.98 2.74
N ILE A 63 -9.76 14.88 3.94
CA ILE A 63 -11.19 14.81 4.18
C ILE A 63 -11.55 15.99 5.06
N ASP A 64 -12.16 17.01 4.48
CA ASP A 64 -12.35 18.30 5.11
C ASP A 64 -11.02 18.88 5.65
N ASN A 65 -10.86 19.02 6.96
CA ASN A 65 -9.63 19.49 7.60
C ASN A 65 -8.68 18.38 8.09
N SER A 66 -9.07 17.12 7.90
CA SER A 66 -8.29 15.97 8.37
C SER A 66 -7.48 15.34 7.24
N THR A 67 -6.23 14.99 7.51
CA THR A 67 -5.37 14.29 6.55
C THR A 67 -5.23 12.83 6.96
N VAL A 68 -5.55 11.94 6.05
CA VAL A 68 -5.42 10.48 6.21
C VAL A 68 -4.37 9.95 5.25
N VAL A 69 -3.31 9.36 5.81
CA VAL A 69 -2.28 8.63 5.05
C VAL A 69 -2.70 7.18 4.99
N ILE A 70 -3.12 6.72 3.83
CA ILE A 70 -3.63 5.35 3.65
C ILE A 70 -2.55 4.32 3.95
N GLY A 71 -2.91 3.35 4.78
CA GLY A 71 -2.00 2.31 5.26
C GLY A 71 -1.08 2.72 6.42
N GLU A 72 -1.24 3.95 6.96
CA GLU A 72 -0.45 4.46 8.10
C GLU A 72 -1.30 5.09 9.18
N THR A 73 -2.28 5.93 8.82
CA THR A 73 -3.15 6.62 9.78
C THR A 73 -4.01 5.62 10.54
N LYS A 74 -4.09 5.78 11.85
CA LYS A 74 -4.95 4.99 12.71
C LYS A 74 -6.36 5.61 12.81
N ALA A 75 -7.34 4.75 13.05
CA ALA A 75 -8.72 5.18 13.24
C ALA A 75 -8.86 6.17 14.42
N SER A 76 -8.02 6.07 15.46
CA SER A 76 -8.00 7.00 16.58
C SER A 76 -7.77 8.47 16.18
N SER A 77 -7.05 8.73 15.07
CA SER A 77 -6.84 10.10 14.58
C SER A 77 -8.14 10.72 14.09
N LEU A 78 -8.94 9.96 13.31
CA LEU A 78 -10.25 10.44 12.84
C LEU A 78 -11.27 10.60 13.97
N LEU A 79 -11.24 9.69 14.94
CA LEU A 79 -12.07 9.83 16.15
C LEU A 79 -11.74 11.13 16.91
N ALA A 80 -10.44 11.47 17.02
CA ALA A 80 -9.99 12.71 17.66
C ALA A 80 -10.42 13.96 16.87
N ASP A 81 -10.55 13.86 15.55
CA ASP A 81 -11.02 14.92 14.66
C ASP A 81 -12.57 15.02 14.62
N GLY A 82 -13.28 14.24 15.43
CA GLY A 82 -14.73 14.27 15.56
C GLY A 82 -15.48 13.45 14.50
N PHE A 83 -14.82 12.54 13.81
CA PHE A 83 -15.49 11.53 12.98
C PHE A 83 -15.96 10.36 13.80
N GLU A 84 -16.96 9.67 13.30
CA GLU A 84 -17.55 8.47 13.87
C GLU A 84 -17.56 7.35 12.83
N PHE A 85 -17.36 6.11 13.26
CA PHE A 85 -17.50 4.93 12.42
C PHE A 85 -18.86 4.30 12.68
N TYR A 86 -19.72 4.22 11.67
CA TYR A 86 -21.10 3.78 11.82
C TYR A 86 -21.21 2.44 12.55
N GLY A 87 -21.97 2.46 13.67
CA GLY A 87 -22.21 1.27 14.49
C GLY A 87 -20.99 0.73 15.23
N LYS A 88 -19.93 1.50 15.38
CA LYS A 88 -18.68 1.13 16.06
C LYS A 88 -18.25 2.20 17.04
N ASP A 89 -17.79 1.78 18.20
CA ASP A 89 -17.14 2.61 19.20
C ASP A 89 -15.60 2.41 19.12
N ALA A 90 -14.83 3.29 19.77
CA ALA A 90 -13.37 3.25 19.78
C ALA A 90 -12.78 1.92 20.25
N ASP A 91 -13.44 1.25 21.19
CA ASP A 91 -13.02 -0.03 21.76
C ASP A 91 -13.70 -1.25 21.10
N SER A 92 -14.51 -1.06 20.05
CA SER A 92 -15.10 -2.16 19.27
C SER A 92 -14.00 -3.06 18.71
N GLU A 93 -14.16 -4.37 18.84
CA GLU A 93 -13.23 -5.34 18.28
C GLU A 93 -13.39 -5.43 16.76
N ILE A 94 -12.29 -5.19 16.05
CA ILE A 94 -12.19 -5.37 14.60
C ILE A 94 -11.40 -6.64 14.32
N VAL A 95 -11.95 -7.52 13.48
CA VAL A 95 -11.32 -8.79 13.12
C VAL A 95 -10.72 -8.67 11.72
N ASN A 96 -9.48 -9.11 11.58
CA ASN A 96 -8.79 -9.12 10.29
C ASN A 96 -9.29 -10.28 9.42
N LYS A 97 -10.46 -10.10 8.81
CA LYS A 97 -11.08 -11.07 7.89
C LYS A 97 -10.96 -10.55 6.47
N ARG A 98 -10.44 -11.40 5.58
CA ARG A 98 -10.50 -11.15 4.15
C ARG A 98 -11.96 -11.26 3.69
N ASN A 99 -12.49 -10.18 3.13
CA ASN A 99 -13.81 -10.21 2.53
C ASN A 99 -13.74 -10.60 1.03
N SER A 100 -14.90 -10.84 0.42
CA SER A 100 -15.00 -11.22 -1.00
C SER A 100 -14.52 -10.15 -1.98
N GLN A 101 -14.35 -8.93 -1.52
CA GLN A 101 -13.89 -7.77 -2.31
C GLN A 101 -12.38 -7.52 -2.19
N LEU A 102 -11.63 -8.45 -1.61
CA LEU A 102 -10.19 -8.34 -1.38
C LEU A 102 -9.79 -7.23 -0.39
N HIS A 103 -10.72 -6.79 0.46
CA HIS A 103 -10.41 -5.91 1.59
C HIS A 103 -10.09 -6.75 2.83
N TYR A 104 -9.23 -6.21 3.67
CA TYR A 104 -8.89 -6.79 4.96
C TYR A 104 -9.47 -5.94 6.07
N GLY A 105 -9.80 -6.57 7.17
CA GLY A 105 -10.49 -5.93 8.27
C GLY A 105 -11.98 -5.75 8.00
N GLU A 106 -12.54 -4.66 8.43
CA GLU A 106 -13.97 -4.34 8.28
C GLU A 106 -14.14 -3.05 7.48
N LEU A 107 -15.10 -3.07 6.54
CA LEU A 107 -15.51 -1.88 5.80
C LEU A 107 -16.62 -1.20 6.61
N VAL A 108 -16.42 0.06 6.97
CA VAL A 108 -17.30 0.84 7.83
C VAL A 108 -17.53 2.22 7.23
N GLU A 109 -18.73 2.73 7.32
CA GLU A 109 -19.07 4.08 6.89
C GLU A 109 -18.50 5.12 7.86
N LEU A 110 -17.90 6.17 7.30
CA LEU A 110 -17.35 7.30 8.05
C LEU A 110 -18.41 8.40 8.13
N LEU A 111 -18.72 8.82 9.33
CA LEU A 111 -19.73 9.85 9.60
C LEU A 111 -19.11 11.05 10.32
N ARG A 112 -19.67 12.22 10.10
CA ARG A 112 -19.44 13.43 10.91
C ARG A 112 -20.63 14.34 10.83
N ASP A 113 -21.13 14.78 11.97
CA ASP A 113 -22.34 15.64 12.08
C ASP A 113 -23.56 15.04 11.33
N GLY A 114 -23.70 13.72 11.34
CA GLY A 114 -24.77 12.97 10.67
C GLY A 114 -24.64 12.89 9.14
N LYS A 115 -23.53 13.35 8.55
CA LYS A 115 -23.24 13.23 7.13
C LYS A 115 -22.28 12.10 6.85
N SER A 116 -22.48 11.41 5.73
CA SER A 116 -21.57 10.36 5.26
C SER A 116 -20.38 10.98 4.51
N TYR A 117 -19.18 10.61 4.95
CA TYR A 117 -17.92 10.95 4.28
C TYR A 117 -17.34 9.75 3.51
N GLY A 118 -18.18 8.76 3.18
CA GLY A 118 -17.78 7.56 2.45
C GLY A 118 -17.50 6.37 3.34
N PHE A 119 -16.73 5.41 2.84
CA PHE A 119 -16.46 4.15 3.51
C PHE A 119 -14.96 3.94 3.69
N MET A 120 -14.60 3.32 4.81
CA MET A 120 -13.20 2.99 5.13
C MET A 120 -13.04 1.54 5.52
N SER A 121 -12.00 0.89 5.03
CA SER A 121 -11.55 -0.38 5.61
C SER A 121 -10.61 -0.12 6.77
N ILE A 122 -10.95 -0.68 7.92
CA ILE A 122 -10.21 -0.59 9.17
C ILE A 122 -9.57 -1.96 9.42
N THR A 123 -8.25 -2.00 9.47
CA THR A 123 -7.50 -3.25 9.49
C THR A 123 -6.58 -3.32 10.72
N PRO A 124 -6.68 -4.39 11.55
CA PRO A 124 -5.70 -4.68 12.58
C PRO A 124 -4.34 -4.96 11.97
N THR A 125 -3.31 -4.18 12.34
CA THR A 125 -1.96 -4.33 11.77
C THR A 125 -1.20 -5.46 12.48
N PHE A 126 -0.78 -6.49 11.75
CA PHE A 126 -0.04 -7.66 12.24
C PHE A 126 -0.73 -8.46 13.35
N LYS A 127 -2.05 -8.34 13.48
CA LYS A 127 -2.85 -9.05 14.47
C LYS A 127 -4.10 -9.65 13.81
N ASN A 128 -4.65 -10.68 14.43
CA ASN A 128 -5.92 -11.27 14.00
C ASN A 128 -7.12 -10.41 14.38
N SER A 129 -7.02 -9.66 15.49
CA SER A 129 -8.00 -8.65 15.90
C SER A 129 -7.35 -7.57 16.76
N ASP A 130 -7.95 -6.39 16.77
CA ASP A 130 -7.57 -5.28 17.65
C ASP A 130 -8.79 -4.38 17.89
N LYS A 131 -8.68 -3.46 18.84
CA LYS A 131 -9.66 -2.38 19.01
C LYS A 131 -9.64 -1.44 17.81
N LEU A 132 -10.80 -0.91 17.46
CA LEU A 132 -10.98 0.02 16.35
C LEU A 132 -9.95 1.17 16.41
N GLU A 133 -9.80 1.81 17.55
CA GLU A 133 -8.87 2.94 17.75
C GLU A 133 -7.42 2.63 17.36
N ASN A 134 -6.99 1.36 17.46
CA ASN A 134 -5.63 0.90 17.16
C ASN A 134 -5.46 0.45 15.71
N CYS A 135 -6.55 0.24 15.00
CA CYS A 135 -6.54 -0.26 13.62
C CYS A 135 -6.08 0.81 12.65
N THR A 136 -5.51 0.38 11.52
CA THR A 136 -5.01 1.24 10.46
C THR A 136 -6.06 1.34 9.35
N ILE A 137 -6.21 2.53 8.76
CA ILE A 137 -7.06 2.77 7.60
C ILE A 137 -6.32 2.30 6.36
N THR A 138 -6.83 1.25 5.70
CA THR A 138 -6.18 0.61 4.53
C THR A 138 -6.91 0.86 3.22
N TYR A 139 -8.15 1.28 3.27
CA TYR A 139 -8.96 1.64 2.12
C TYR A 139 -9.85 2.82 2.45
N TYR A 140 -10.10 3.65 1.47
CA TYR A 140 -11.11 4.71 1.51
C TYR A 140 -11.85 4.76 0.18
N GLU A 141 -13.16 4.93 0.25
CA GLU A 141 -14.05 5.04 -0.90
C GLU A 141 -15.07 6.14 -0.65
N ILE A 142 -15.33 6.95 -1.68
CA ILE A 142 -16.39 7.95 -1.65
C ILE A 142 -17.26 7.84 -2.89
N PRO A 143 -18.60 7.76 -2.77
CA PRO A 143 -19.51 7.81 -3.89
C PRO A 143 -19.43 9.14 -4.66
N GLY A 144 -19.59 9.07 -5.97
CA GLY A 144 -19.52 10.25 -6.83
C GLY A 144 -20.66 11.26 -6.65
N ASP A 145 -21.80 10.82 -6.07
CA ASP A 145 -22.96 11.65 -5.75
C ASP A 145 -22.96 12.15 -4.29
N SER A 146 -21.85 11.92 -3.55
CA SER A 146 -21.74 12.37 -2.16
C SER A 146 -21.80 13.88 -2.03
N GLU A 147 -22.62 14.38 -1.11
CA GLU A 147 -22.75 15.81 -0.80
C GLU A 147 -21.44 16.45 -0.33
N VAL A 148 -20.53 15.64 0.22
CA VAL A 148 -19.23 16.08 0.75
C VAL A 148 -18.07 15.87 -0.24
N LEU A 149 -18.34 15.43 -1.47
CA LEU A 149 -17.29 15.16 -2.47
C LEU A 149 -16.36 16.34 -2.70
N SER A 150 -16.89 17.57 -2.63
CA SER A 150 -16.09 18.80 -2.78
C SER A 150 -15.10 19.06 -1.63
N GLN A 151 -15.27 18.36 -0.51
CA GLN A 151 -14.40 18.46 0.68
C GLN A 151 -13.33 17.38 0.70
N VAL A 152 -13.30 16.50 -0.33
CA VAL A 152 -12.35 15.39 -0.41
C VAL A 152 -11.36 15.62 -1.54
N LYS A 153 -10.07 15.40 -1.21
CA LYS A 153 -8.97 15.45 -2.17
C LYS A 153 -8.12 14.19 -2.05
N PHE A 154 -7.68 13.68 -3.18
CA PHE A 154 -6.65 12.65 -3.22
C PHE A 154 -5.32 13.31 -3.61
N ASN A 155 -4.34 13.19 -2.73
CA ASN A 155 -3.16 14.01 -2.80
C ASN A 155 -3.60 15.50 -2.88
N ASP A 156 -3.22 16.31 -3.77
CA ASP A 156 -3.68 17.71 -3.85
C ASP A 156 -4.87 17.92 -4.80
N THR A 157 -5.45 16.84 -5.37
CA THR A 157 -6.48 16.93 -6.40
C THR A 157 -7.88 16.80 -5.82
N ALA A 158 -8.70 17.83 -6.03
CA ALA A 158 -10.10 17.84 -5.62
C ALA A 158 -10.93 16.89 -6.50
N LEU A 159 -11.60 15.91 -5.89
CA LEU A 159 -12.34 14.89 -6.63
C LEU A 159 -13.55 15.43 -7.38
N SER A 160 -14.20 16.45 -6.83
CA SER A 160 -15.37 17.10 -7.45
C SER A 160 -15.05 17.86 -8.75
N SER A 161 -13.77 18.11 -9.04
CA SER A 161 -13.33 18.77 -10.27
C SER A 161 -13.04 17.83 -11.41
N LEU A 162 -13.02 16.51 -11.17
CA LEU A 162 -12.63 15.50 -12.13
C LEU A 162 -13.83 15.02 -12.96
N SER A 163 -13.58 14.80 -14.23
CA SER A 163 -14.52 14.23 -15.20
C SER A 163 -13.94 12.99 -15.87
N ILE A 164 -14.76 12.17 -16.52
CA ILE A 164 -14.27 10.98 -17.25
C ILE A 164 -13.25 11.38 -18.33
N GLN A 165 -13.38 12.54 -18.96
CA GLN A 165 -12.44 13.02 -19.98
C GLN A 165 -11.04 13.22 -19.43
N ASP A 166 -10.90 13.62 -18.15
CA ASP A 166 -9.59 13.75 -17.52
C ASP A 166 -8.92 12.38 -17.43
N PHE A 167 -9.67 11.33 -17.07
CA PHE A 167 -9.15 9.97 -16.99
C PHE A 167 -8.84 9.36 -18.36
N GLU A 168 -9.61 9.70 -19.38
CA GLU A 168 -9.38 9.22 -20.75
C GLU A 168 -8.14 9.84 -21.39
N ASN A 169 -7.95 11.14 -21.23
CA ASN A 169 -7.00 11.93 -22.01
C ASN A 169 -5.68 12.21 -21.27
N SER A 170 -5.65 12.15 -19.94
CA SER A 170 -4.45 12.48 -19.16
C SER A 170 -3.78 11.24 -18.59
N ASP A 171 -2.50 11.31 -18.24
CA ASP A 171 -1.84 10.31 -17.41
C ASP A 171 -2.44 10.35 -16.00
N LEU A 172 -2.82 9.19 -15.45
CA LEU A 172 -3.47 9.13 -14.14
C LEU A 172 -2.55 9.61 -13.01
N ALA A 173 -1.24 9.43 -13.14
CA ALA A 173 -0.28 9.95 -12.16
C ALA A 173 -0.27 11.49 -12.16
N ASP A 174 -0.39 12.11 -13.35
CA ASP A 174 -0.45 13.56 -13.47
C ASP A 174 -1.74 14.14 -12.91
N ILE A 175 -2.90 13.46 -13.12
CA ILE A 175 -4.20 13.87 -12.54
C ILE A 175 -4.08 14.05 -11.03
N PHE A 176 -3.41 13.12 -10.34
CA PHE A 176 -3.26 13.15 -8.88
C PHE A 176 -1.96 13.82 -8.43
N SER A 177 -1.28 14.56 -9.30
CA SER A 177 -0.02 15.28 -9.01
C SER A 177 1.06 14.37 -8.42
N LEU A 178 1.06 13.10 -8.84
CA LEU A 178 2.00 12.08 -8.38
C LEU A 178 3.22 12.02 -9.30
N LYS A 179 4.38 11.70 -8.73
CA LYS A 179 5.62 11.42 -9.46
C LYS A 179 6.18 10.08 -9.01
N PRO A 180 5.48 8.97 -9.28
CA PRO A 180 5.90 7.65 -8.84
C PRO A 180 7.15 7.22 -9.60
N TYR A 181 8.03 6.46 -8.91
CA TYR A 181 9.19 5.84 -9.53
C TYR A 181 8.79 4.76 -10.55
N ASN A 182 7.74 4.02 -10.24
CA ASN A 182 7.19 2.98 -11.11
C ASN A 182 5.68 2.85 -10.86
N TYR A 183 4.90 2.78 -11.94
CA TYR A 183 3.46 2.66 -11.86
C TYR A 183 2.89 1.93 -13.07
N HIS A 184 1.68 1.43 -12.90
CA HIS A 184 0.88 0.86 -13.97
C HIS A 184 -0.51 1.50 -13.95
N GLN A 185 -0.96 1.96 -15.10
CA GLN A 185 -2.31 2.48 -15.25
C GLN A 185 -3.16 1.57 -16.12
N TYR A 186 -4.39 1.37 -15.69
CA TYR A 186 -5.43 0.72 -16.46
C TYR A 186 -6.50 1.76 -16.80
N LYS A 187 -6.69 2.01 -18.10
CA LYS A 187 -7.59 3.04 -18.61
C LYS A 187 -8.60 2.39 -19.54
N ARG A 188 -9.68 1.93 -18.99
CA ARG A 188 -10.78 1.35 -19.76
C ARG A 188 -12.10 1.59 -19.04
N SER A 189 -12.98 2.39 -19.65
CA SER A 189 -14.32 2.60 -19.14
C SER A 189 -15.02 1.25 -18.85
N PRO A 190 -15.70 1.12 -17.72
CA PRO A 190 -15.99 2.17 -16.74
C PRO A 190 -14.89 2.37 -15.67
N LEU A 191 -13.87 1.51 -15.59
CA LEU A 191 -12.88 1.49 -14.52
C LEU A 191 -11.53 2.07 -14.96
N TYR A 192 -11.03 3.00 -14.17
CA TYR A 192 -9.69 3.59 -14.30
C TYR A 192 -8.91 3.34 -13.01
N THR A 193 -7.74 2.74 -13.13
CA THR A 193 -6.93 2.40 -11.96
C THR A 193 -5.48 2.82 -12.18
N LEU A 194 -4.92 3.54 -11.20
CA LEU A 194 -3.50 3.81 -11.06
C LEU A 194 -2.95 2.93 -9.96
N LYS A 195 -2.05 2.02 -10.27
CA LYS A 195 -1.36 1.19 -9.30
C LYS A 195 0.09 1.65 -9.20
N LEU A 196 0.49 2.09 -8.02
CA LEU A 196 1.86 2.41 -7.69
C LEU A 196 2.56 1.13 -7.27
N GLN A 197 3.73 0.89 -7.82
CA GLN A 197 4.50 -0.33 -7.64
C GLN A 197 3.91 -1.54 -8.38
N THR A 198 4.56 -1.91 -9.47
CA THR A 198 4.03 -2.88 -10.44
C THR A 198 4.38 -4.33 -10.13
N VAL A 199 5.26 -4.59 -9.19
CA VAL A 199 5.69 -5.95 -8.86
C VAL A 199 4.63 -6.64 -8.02
N GLY A 200 3.91 -7.57 -8.61
CA GLY A 200 2.73 -8.23 -8.02
C GLY A 200 2.98 -9.11 -6.79
N TYR A 201 4.24 -9.31 -6.38
CA TYR A 201 4.68 -10.03 -5.18
C TYR A 201 5.65 -9.17 -4.37
N SER A 202 5.46 -7.86 -4.39
CA SER A 202 6.23 -6.94 -3.56
C SER A 202 6.03 -7.25 -2.07
N LEU A 203 7.11 -7.27 -1.33
CA LEU A 203 7.09 -7.34 0.14
C LEU A 203 6.66 -6.01 0.76
N TRP A 204 6.67 -4.95 -0.05
CA TRP A 204 6.29 -3.61 0.35
C TRP A 204 4.79 -3.38 0.17
N LYS A 205 4.29 -2.37 0.83
CA LYS A 205 2.94 -1.90 0.56
C LYS A 205 2.85 -1.41 -0.88
N SER A 206 1.81 -1.79 -1.58
CA SER A 206 1.42 -1.20 -2.85
C SER A 206 0.23 -0.28 -2.64
N TYR A 207 0.16 0.78 -3.43
CA TYR A 207 -0.94 1.74 -3.35
C TYR A 207 -1.67 1.77 -4.69
N SER A 208 -2.98 1.96 -4.65
CA SER A 208 -3.77 2.17 -5.85
C SER A 208 -4.81 3.25 -5.65
N ILE A 209 -5.06 4.00 -6.72
CA ILE A 209 -6.20 4.90 -6.84
C ILE A 209 -7.11 4.31 -7.91
N GLU A 210 -8.40 4.31 -7.66
CA GLU A 210 -9.40 3.85 -8.61
C GLU A 210 -10.51 4.90 -8.76
N ALA A 211 -11.03 5.00 -9.97
CA ALA A 211 -12.22 5.76 -10.30
C ALA A 211 -13.11 4.88 -11.16
N ASP A 212 -14.34 4.67 -10.71
CA ASP A 212 -15.35 3.91 -11.42
C ASP A 212 -16.48 4.83 -11.87
N PHE A 213 -17.01 4.58 -13.08
CA PHE A 213 -18.01 5.42 -13.71
C PHE A 213 -19.23 4.58 -14.09
N PHE A 214 -20.39 5.20 -14.07
CA PHE A 214 -21.59 4.62 -14.66
C PHE A 214 -21.57 4.72 -16.20
N GLU A 215 -22.45 4.00 -16.85
CA GLU A 215 -22.62 4.06 -18.32
C GLU A 215 -22.93 5.45 -18.87
N ASN A 216 -23.53 6.31 -18.05
CA ASN A 216 -23.82 7.70 -18.36
C ASN A 216 -22.64 8.65 -18.14
N ASN A 217 -21.44 8.12 -17.86
CA ASN A 217 -20.20 8.84 -17.55
C ASN A 217 -20.22 9.66 -16.24
N SER A 218 -21.24 9.49 -15.39
CA SER A 218 -21.16 10.01 -14.02
C SER A 218 -20.27 9.13 -13.16
N VAL A 219 -19.64 9.74 -12.17
CA VAL A 219 -18.78 8.98 -11.23
C VAL A 219 -19.64 8.08 -10.37
N HIS A 220 -19.30 6.80 -10.29
CA HIS A 220 -19.85 5.85 -9.34
C HIS A 220 -19.15 6.02 -8.00
N HIS A 221 -17.83 5.87 -7.96
CA HIS A 221 -17.03 6.11 -6.78
C HIS A 221 -15.57 6.41 -7.11
N TYR A 222 -14.89 7.03 -6.17
CA TYR A 222 -13.43 7.10 -6.11
C TYR A 222 -12.93 6.28 -4.95
N GLY A 223 -11.84 5.53 -5.16
CA GLY A 223 -11.23 4.69 -4.13
C GLY A 223 -9.72 4.87 -4.03
N VAL A 224 -9.18 4.75 -2.82
CA VAL A 224 -7.74 4.68 -2.56
C VAL A 224 -7.45 3.52 -1.63
N ARG A 225 -6.46 2.72 -1.99
CA ARG A 225 -6.09 1.50 -1.25
C ARG A 225 -4.60 1.44 -0.97
N ALA A 226 -4.26 0.97 0.22
CA ALA A 226 -2.95 0.41 0.53
C ALA A 226 -3.09 -1.11 0.71
N GLN A 227 -2.28 -1.87 0.01
CA GLN A 227 -2.25 -3.33 0.09
C GLN A 227 -0.85 -3.81 0.44
N HIS A 228 -0.74 -4.78 1.35
CA HIS A 228 0.51 -5.39 1.75
C HIS A 228 0.51 -6.87 1.39
N THR A 229 1.20 -7.24 0.31
CA THR A 229 1.10 -8.56 -0.32
C THR A 229 1.54 -9.76 0.53
N ILE A 230 2.26 -9.56 1.63
CA ILE A 230 2.71 -10.65 2.50
C ILE A 230 1.77 -10.89 3.67
N TRP A 231 1.12 -9.85 4.15
CA TRP A 231 0.38 -9.89 5.41
C TRP A 231 -1.14 -9.90 5.22
N GLU A 232 -1.56 -9.72 3.99
CA GLU A 232 -2.98 -9.60 3.62
C GLU A 232 -3.47 -10.77 2.76
#